data_529a67f89090a7315397f96f935bc45e
#
_entry.id   529a67f89090a7315397f96f935bc45e
#
_cell.length_a   1.000
_cell.length_b   1.000
_cell.length_c   1.000
_cell.angle_alpha   90.00
_cell.angle_beta   90.00
_cell.angle_gamma   90.00
#
_symmetry.space_group_name_H-M   'P 1'
#
loop_
_entity.id
_entity.type
_entity.pdbx_description
1 polymer ?
#
loop_
_entity_poly.entity_id
_entity_poly.type
_entity_poly.pdbx_seq_one_letter_code
_entity_poly.pdbx_strand_id
1 'polypeptide(L)'
;MRMDRFFVRIQKITLKNFKNVKYGTVSLTNPLKKYKASVLGLYGQNGSGKTALIEARQILKTILCGASLPEGSENYSNVDSDNAQLIFEFCMNDNDSGYAYIVEYSFGLKRVEVDSSNTMDSSNEQKVYHAAVYNECIKYSVRKVGEETSRMQTLVDTSSEDISNPKTKFTVLVGNDKELYK
;
A
#
# COMPACT_ATOMS: atom_id res chain seq x y z
N MET A 1 -33.24 -8.00 4.87
CA MET A 1 -31.89 -8.05 4.29
C MET A 1 -31.18 -6.76 4.72
N ARG A 2 -30.28 -6.81 5.73
CA ARG A 2 -29.50 -5.64 6.13
C ARG A 2 -28.56 -5.33 4.98
N MET A 3 -28.76 -4.20 4.31
CA MET A 3 -27.73 -3.67 3.41
C MET A 3 -26.49 -3.40 4.25
N ASP A 4 -25.33 -3.87 3.78
CA ASP A 4 -24.07 -3.56 4.44
C ASP A 4 -23.95 -2.04 4.55
N ARG A 5 -23.81 -1.58 5.78
CA ARG A 5 -23.80 -0.15 6.13
C ARG A 5 -22.62 0.57 5.51
N PHE A 6 -21.52 -0.15 5.37
CA PHE A 6 -20.27 0.35 4.81
C PHE A 6 -19.78 -0.58 3.70
N PHE A 7 -19.26 0.00 2.66
CA PHE A 7 -18.46 -0.75 1.70
C PHE A 7 -17.17 -0.01 1.37
N VAL A 8 -16.10 -0.76 1.24
CA VAL A 8 -14.76 -0.25 0.91
C VAL A 8 -14.36 -0.79 -0.46
N ARG A 9 -13.86 0.08 -1.32
CA ARG A 9 -13.36 -0.28 -2.65
C ARG A 9 -12.03 0.39 -2.92
N ILE A 10 -11.12 -0.33 -3.56
CA ILE A 10 -9.94 0.30 -4.15
C ILE A 10 -10.40 1.06 -5.39
N GLN A 11 -10.08 2.36 -5.45
CA GLN A 11 -10.40 3.22 -6.59
C GLN A 11 -9.22 3.37 -7.54
N LYS A 12 -8.00 3.36 -6.98
CA LYS A 12 -6.81 3.66 -7.76
C LYS A 12 -5.61 2.94 -7.16
N ILE A 13 -4.73 2.47 -8.03
CA ILE A 13 -3.46 1.86 -7.66
C ILE A 13 -2.38 2.58 -8.46
N THR A 14 -1.34 3.05 -7.77
CA THR A 14 -0.15 3.64 -8.40
C THR A 14 1.07 2.83 -7.98
N LEU A 15 1.88 2.46 -8.94
CA LEU A 15 3.12 1.72 -8.76
C LEU A 15 4.28 2.58 -9.25
N LYS A 16 5.36 2.64 -8.47
CA LYS A 16 6.62 3.29 -8.85
C LYS A 16 7.77 2.33 -8.58
N ASN A 17 8.60 2.13 -9.57
CA ASN A 17 9.77 1.26 -9.53
C ASN A 17 9.47 -0.16 -9.01
N PHE A 18 8.30 -0.68 -9.36
CA PHE A 18 7.84 -1.98 -8.91
C PHE A 18 7.91 -2.98 -10.06
N LYS A 19 8.78 -3.99 -9.92
CA LYS A 19 9.09 -4.97 -10.96
C LYS A 19 9.51 -4.28 -12.26
N ASN A 20 8.82 -4.56 -13.35
CA ASN A 20 9.07 -3.95 -14.66
C ASN A 20 8.34 -2.61 -14.87
N VAL A 21 7.64 -2.10 -13.85
CA VAL A 21 6.89 -0.84 -13.92
C VAL A 21 7.70 0.29 -13.29
N LYS A 22 8.25 1.20 -14.09
CA LYS A 22 8.90 2.43 -13.57
C LYS A 22 7.87 3.38 -12.96
N TYR A 23 6.78 3.62 -13.65
CA TYR A 23 5.63 4.36 -13.17
C TYR A 23 4.36 3.88 -13.87
N GLY A 24 3.31 3.61 -13.11
CA GLY A 24 2.03 3.21 -13.66
C GLY A 24 0.89 3.51 -12.68
N THR A 25 -0.23 3.94 -13.23
CA THR A 25 -1.45 4.19 -12.47
C THR A 25 -2.64 3.53 -13.15
N VAL A 26 -3.46 2.85 -12.36
CA VAL A 26 -4.70 2.21 -12.82
C VAL A 26 -5.86 2.74 -11.99
N SER A 27 -6.86 3.31 -12.65
CA SER A 27 -8.15 3.66 -12.04
C SER A 27 -9.09 2.46 -12.13
N LEU A 28 -9.67 2.08 -11.00
CA LEU A 28 -10.64 0.99 -10.88
C LEU A 28 -12.08 1.52 -10.75
N THR A 29 -12.27 2.83 -10.89
CA THR A 29 -13.59 3.46 -10.85
C THR A 29 -14.33 3.25 -12.17
N ASN A 30 -15.61 2.87 -12.07
CA ASN A 30 -16.48 2.85 -13.23
C ASN A 30 -17.22 4.20 -13.35
N PRO A 31 -16.92 5.03 -14.35
CA PRO A 31 -17.54 6.34 -14.50
C PRO A 31 -19.04 6.27 -14.80
N LEU A 32 -19.50 5.15 -15.37
CA LEU A 32 -20.90 5.00 -15.79
C LEU A 32 -21.80 4.43 -14.67
N LYS A 33 -21.24 3.69 -13.70
CA LYS A 33 -21.99 3.00 -12.63
C LYS A 33 -21.23 3.07 -11.31
N LYS A 34 -21.26 4.23 -10.66
CA LYS A 34 -20.49 4.51 -9.45
C LYS A 34 -20.60 3.47 -8.32
N TYR A 35 -21.72 2.73 -8.23
CA TYR A 35 -22.02 1.88 -7.08
C TYR A 35 -22.34 0.42 -7.44
N LYS A 36 -22.21 0.02 -8.69
CA LYS A 36 -22.41 -1.38 -9.10
C LYS A 36 -21.06 -2.08 -9.27
N ALA A 37 -21.05 -3.39 -9.03
CA ALA A 37 -19.89 -4.21 -9.34
C ALA A 37 -19.48 -4.01 -10.80
N SER A 38 -18.19 -3.83 -11.03
CA SER A 38 -17.62 -3.65 -12.36
C SER A 38 -16.48 -4.62 -12.56
N VAL A 39 -16.33 -5.05 -13.80
CA VAL A 39 -15.21 -5.87 -14.22
C VAL A 39 -14.25 -4.99 -15.00
N LEU A 40 -12.98 -4.98 -14.61
CA LEU A 40 -11.90 -4.34 -15.35
C LEU A 40 -11.07 -5.43 -16.03
N GLY A 41 -11.07 -5.44 -17.35
CA GLY A 41 -10.19 -6.30 -18.14
C GLY A 41 -8.82 -5.64 -18.32
N LEU A 42 -7.76 -6.39 -18.04
CA LEU A 42 -6.37 -5.94 -18.26
C LEU A 42 -5.85 -6.61 -19.55
N TYR A 43 -5.65 -5.79 -20.56
CA TYR A 43 -5.10 -6.23 -21.85
C TYR A 43 -3.77 -5.56 -22.12
N GLY A 44 -2.90 -6.21 -22.84
CA GLY A 44 -1.59 -5.65 -23.23
C GLY A 44 -0.57 -6.74 -23.54
N GLN A 45 0.53 -6.35 -24.13
CA GLN A 45 1.66 -7.24 -24.46
C GLN A 45 2.28 -7.84 -23.19
N ASN A 46 3.06 -8.91 -23.36
CA ASN A 46 3.88 -9.47 -22.27
C ASN A 46 4.86 -8.41 -21.79
N GLY A 47 5.03 -8.31 -20.48
CA GLY A 47 5.87 -7.28 -19.87
C GLY A 47 5.19 -5.93 -19.62
N SER A 48 3.91 -5.75 -19.98
CA SER A 48 3.19 -4.46 -19.80
C SER A 48 2.76 -4.14 -18.35
N GLY A 49 3.21 -4.90 -17.36
CA GLY A 49 2.92 -4.63 -15.94
C GLY A 49 1.63 -5.25 -15.40
N LYS A 50 0.91 -6.08 -16.18
CA LYS A 50 -0.34 -6.74 -15.70
C LYS A 50 -0.11 -7.58 -14.44
N THR A 51 0.93 -8.41 -14.45
CA THR A 51 1.31 -9.25 -13.30
C THR A 51 1.74 -8.38 -12.10
N ALA A 52 2.50 -7.31 -12.35
CA ALA A 52 2.90 -6.38 -11.30
C ALA A 52 1.69 -5.81 -10.53
N LEU A 53 0.61 -5.46 -11.24
CA LEU A 53 -0.61 -4.96 -10.60
C LEU A 53 -1.28 -6.02 -9.70
N ILE A 54 -1.31 -7.29 -10.12
CA ILE A 54 -1.88 -8.39 -9.34
C ILE A 54 -1.03 -8.65 -8.09
N GLU A 55 0.28 -8.70 -8.25
CA GLU A 55 1.21 -8.92 -7.14
C GLU A 55 1.21 -7.75 -6.15
N ALA A 56 1.10 -6.51 -6.62
CA ALA A 56 0.94 -5.35 -5.74
C ALA A 56 -0.31 -5.48 -4.84
N ARG A 57 -1.43 -5.97 -5.39
CA ARG A 57 -2.63 -6.25 -4.59
C ARG A 57 -2.42 -7.40 -3.60
N GLN A 58 -1.63 -8.40 -3.97
CA GLN A 58 -1.30 -9.51 -3.06
C GLN A 58 -0.44 -9.03 -1.89
N ILE A 59 0.56 -8.19 -2.15
CA ILE A 59 1.38 -7.56 -1.11
C ILE A 59 0.50 -6.72 -0.18
N LEU A 60 -0.37 -5.87 -0.73
CA LEU A 60 -1.31 -5.09 0.06
C LEU A 60 -2.12 -5.98 1.01
N LYS A 61 -2.69 -7.09 0.49
CA LYS A 61 -3.44 -8.05 1.30
C LYS A 61 -2.56 -8.63 2.41
N THR A 62 -1.33 -9.03 2.10
CA THR A 62 -0.38 -9.59 3.07
C THR A 62 -0.11 -8.61 4.21
N ILE A 63 0.17 -7.34 3.88
CA ILE A 63 0.45 -6.29 4.87
C ILE A 63 -0.79 -6.03 5.73
N LEU A 64 -1.96 -5.86 5.12
CA LEU A 64 -3.20 -5.60 5.85
C LEU A 64 -3.62 -6.77 6.76
N CYS A 65 -3.18 -7.98 6.47
CA CYS A 65 -3.40 -9.16 7.31
C CYS A 65 -2.30 -9.36 8.37
N GLY A 66 -1.27 -8.51 8.43
CA GLY A 66 -0.13 -8.66 9.34
C GLY A 66 0.71 -9.91 9.05
N ALA A 67 0.67 -10.42 7.82
CA ALA A 67 1.44 -11.59 7.42
C ALA A 67 2.81 -11.20 6.86
N SER A 68 3.76 -12.13 6.91
CA SER A 68 5.08 -11.94 6.30
C SER A 68 4.99 -11.82 4.79
N LEU A 69 5.85 -11.01 4.21
CA LEU A 69 5.96 -10.87 2.76
C LEU A 69 6.33 -12.23 2.13
N PRO A 70 5.81 -12.56 0.94
CA PRO A 70 6.16 -13.78 0.23
C PRO A 70 7.66 -13.87 -0.07
N GLU A 71 8.20 -15.08 -0.14
CA GLU A 71 9.54 -15.32 -0.65
C GLU A 71 9.68 -14.75 -2.08
N GLY A 72 10.85 -14.22 -2.40
CA GLY A 72 11.09 -13.58 -3.70
C GLY A 72 10.66 -12.11 -3.76
N SER A 73 10.04 -11.58 -2.69
CA SER A 73 9.63 -10.17 -2.63
C SER A 73 10.80 -9.19 -2.66
N GLU A 74 12.00 -9.62 -2.31
CA GLU A 74 13.25 -8.86 -2.43
C GLU A 74 13.56 -8.47 -3.88
N ASN A 75 12.97 -9.18 -4.85
CA ASN A 75 13.11 -8.93 -6.28
C ASN A 75 11.99 -8.04 -6.85
N TYR A 76 11.15 -7.46 -6.00
CA TYR A 76 10.02 -6.63 -6.44
C TYR A 76 10.39 -5.17 -6.74
N SER A 77 11.57 -4.72 -6.34
CA SER A 77 12.10 -3.44 -6.81
C SER A 77 12.50 -3.54 -8.28
N ASN A 78 12.37 -2.42 -9.02
CA ASN A 78 12.83 -2.35 -10.40
C ASN A 78 14.35 -2.48 -10.43
N VAL A 79 14.89 -3.08 -11.49
CA VAL A 79 16.34 -3.30 -11.68
C VAL A 79 17.14 -2.00 -11.58
N ASP A 80 16.55 -0.90 -12.00
CA ASP A 80 17.18 0.43 -11.98
C ASP A 80 16.98 1.18 -10.63
N SER A 81 16.38 0.53 -9.59
CA SER A 81 16.05 1.19 -8.33
C SER A 81 16.07 0.21 -7.17
N ASP A 82 16.68 0.61 -6.06
CA ASP A 82 16.68 -0.17 -4.82
C ASP A 82 15.36 -0.14 -4.06
N ASN A 83 14.44 0.74 -4.48
CA ASN A 83 13.21 1.01 -3.76
C ASN A 83 12.01 1.01 -4.71
N ALA A 84 10.94 0.34 -4.29
CA ALA A 84 9.64 0.44 -4.92
C ALA A 84 8.67 1.22 -4.01
N GLN A 85 7.69 1.91 -4.60
CA GLN A 85 6.60 2.56 -3.88
C GLN A 85 5.26 2.11 -4.43
N LEU A 86 4.37 1.71 -3.53
CA LEU A 86 3.01 1.31 -3.84
C LEU A 86 2.04 2.27 -3.15
N ILE A 87 1.03 2.74 -3.89
CA ILE A 87 0.02 3.67 -3.39
C ILE A 87 -1.35 3.14 -3.77
N PHE A 88 -2.22 2.99 -2.78
CA PHE A 88 -3.59 2.51 -2.93
C PHE A 88 -4.56 3.57 -2.44
N GLU A 89 -5.49 3.95 -3.29
CA GLU A 89 -6.57 4.84 -2.92
C GLU A 89 -7.86 4.04 -2.76
N PHE A 90 -8.48 4.15 -1.61
CA PHE A 90 -9.73 3.50 -1.27
C PHE A 90 -10.84 4.54 -1.20
N CYS A 91 -12.04 4.14 -1.57
CA CYS A 91 -13.27 4.85 -1.20
C CYS A 91 -14.07 4.00 -0.24
N MET A 92 -14.49 4.60 0.84
CA MET A 92 -15.41 4.05 1.80
C MET A 92 -16.65 4.94 1.84
N ASN A 93 -17.80 4.36 1.54
CA ASN A 93 -19.08 5.08 1.61
C ASN A 93 -19.88 4.60 2.82
N ASP A 94 -20.38 5.55 3.58
CA ASP A 94 -21.38 5.34 4.61
C ASP A 94 -22.74 5.75 4.04
N ASN A 95 -23.56 4.74 3.75
CA ASN A 95 -24.87 4.97 3.14
C ASN A 95 -25.88 5.64 4.09
N ASP A 96 -25.65 5.54 5.40
CA ASP A 96 -26.58 6.09 6.40
C ASP A 96 -26.30 7.57 6.67
N SER A 97 -25.04 7.96 6.73
CA SER A 97 -24.66 9.35 7.05
C SER A 97 -24.50 10.25 5.82
N GLY A 98 -24.44 9.65 4.61
CA GLY A 98 -24.18 10.39 3.37
C GLY A 98 -22.74 10.88 3.24
N TYR A 99 -21.81 10.37 4.05
CA TYR A 99 -20.38 10.66 3.94
C TYR A 99 -19.65 9.63 3.11
N ALA A 100 -18.70 10.09 2.34
CA ALA A 100 -17.70 9.27 1.66
C ALA A 100 -16.31 9.65 2.15
N TYR A 101 -15.51 8.65 2.44
CA TYR A 101 -14.11 8.80 2.85
C TYR A 101 -13.22 8.32 1.72
N ILE A 102 -12.22 9.12 1.39
CA ILE A 102 -11.13 8.73 0.50
C ILE A 102 -9.92 8.49 1.38
N VAL A 103 -9.37 7.28 1.34
CA VAL A 103 -8.20 6.89 2.14
C VAL A 103 -7.09 6.52 1.18
N GLU A 104 -5.95 7.18 1.30
CA GLU A 104 -4.72 6.84 0.60
C GLU A 104 -3.80 6.10 1.57
N TYR A 105 -3.45 4.86 1.24
CA TYR A 105 -2.42 4.10 1.94
C TYR A 105 -1.24 3.89 1.01
N SER A 106 -0.09 4.31 1.43
CA SER A 106 1.15 4.17 0.67
C SER A 106 2.26 3.60 1.53
N PHE A 107 3.13 2.81 0.91
CA PHE A 107 4.33 2.25 1.54
C PHE A 107 5.41 2.01 0.51
N GLY A 108 6.65 1.94 0.99
CA GLY A 108 7.81 1.53 0.20
C GLY A 108 8.17 0.07 0.46
N LEU A 109 8.81 -0.55 -0.53
CA LEU A 109 9.51 -1.83 -0.40
C LEU A 109 10.98 -1.61 -0.71
N LYS A 110 11.85 -2.10 0.16
CA LYS A 110 13.31 -2.08 -0.03
C LYS A 110 13.88 -3.47 0.17
N ARG A 111 14.98 -3.74 -0.52
CA ARG A 111 15.79 -4.94 -0.32
C ARG A 111 16.72 -4.72 0.86
N VAL A 112 16.74 -5.63 1.82
CA VAL A 112 17.60 -5.57 3.00
C VAL A 112 18.45 -6.84 3.02
N GLU A 113 19.75 -6.67 3.20
CA GLU A 113 20.68 -7.77 3.40
C GLU A 113 20.56 -8.30 4.83
N VAL A 114 20.52 -9.61 4.98
CA VAL A 114 20.50 -10.26 6.29
C VAL A 114 21.88 -10.81 6.59
N ASP A 115 22.47 -10.35 7.68
CA ASP A 115 23.72 -10.89 8.18
C ASP A 115 23.53 -12.34 8.60
N SER A 116 24.03 -13.26 7.79
CA SER A 116 24.04 -14.70 8.11
C SER A 116 25.17 -15.07 9.09
N SER A 117 25.24 -14.38 10.24
CA SER A 117 26.30 -14.53 11.22
C SER A 117 26.30 -15.85 12.01
N ASN A 118 25.47 -16.84 11.64
CA ASN A 118 25.31 -18.09 12.41
C ASN A 118 25.57 -19.40 11.64
N THR A 119 26.17 -19.37 10.46
CA THR A 119 26.59 -20.62 9.80
C THR A 119 28.12 -20.69 9.77
N MET A 120 28.66 -21.63 10.57
CA MET A 120 30.10 -21.92 10.68
C MET A 120 30.72 -22.62 9.44
N ASP A 121 30.21 -22.36 8.25
CA ASP A 121 30.83 -22.89 7.01
C ASP A 121 31.22 -21.73 6.09
N SER A 122 32.51 -21.42 6.17
CA SER A 122 33.19 -20.28 5.55
C SER A 122 33.60 -20.49 4.09
N SER A 123 32.83 -21.16 3.26
CA SER A 123 33.23 -21.40 1.86
C SER A 123 32.29 -20.88 0.77
N ASN A 124 31.10 -20.35 1.11
CA ASN A 124 30.23 -19.64 0.14
C ASN A 124 29.33 -18.66 0.90
N GLU A 125 29.78 -17.43 1.07
CA GLU A 125 28.92 -16.34 1.58
C GLU A 125 27.85 -16.00 0.56
N GLN A 126 26.78 -16.77 0.54
CA GLN A 126 25.61 -16.43 -0.25
C GLN A 126 24.80 -15.39 0.53
N LYS A 127 24.90 -14.12 0.13
CA LYS A 127 24.14 -13.02 0.74
C LYS A 127 22.65 -13.33 0.63
N VAL A 128 21.98 -13.39 1.77
CA VAL A 128 20.53 -13.58 1.85
C VAL A 128 19.86 -12.20 1.92
N TYR A 129 18.84 -11.99 1.14
CA TYR A 129 18.10 -10.73 1.11
C TYR A 129 16.63 -10.96 1.46
N HIS A 130 16.05 -9.99 2.14
CA HIS A 130 14.61 -9.93 2.38
C HIS A 130 14.03 -8.60 1.90
N ALA A 131 12.74 -8.61 1.59
CA ALA A 131 12.00 -7.37 1.40
C ALA A 131 11.58 -6.80 2.75
N ALA A 132 11.75 -5.50 2.94
CA ALA A 132 11.22 -4.77 4.08
C ALA A 132 10.25 -3.69 3.63
N VAL A 133 9.16 -3.53 4.38
CA VAL A 133 8.22 -2.41 4.24
C VAL A 133 8.79 -1.21 4.98
N TYR A 134 8.69 -0.02 4.37
CA TYR A 134 9.15 1.22 4.98
C TYR A 134 8.30 2.40 4.49
N ASN A 135 8.40 3.55 5.16
CA ASN A 135 7.68 4.78 4.82
C ASN A 135 6.18 4.57 4.64
N GLU A 136 5.56 3.89 5.59
CA GLU A 136 4.11 3.75 5.60
C GLU A 136 3.44 5.09 5.87
N CYS A 137 2.46 5.42 5.04
CA CYS A 137 1.69 6.64 5.18
C CYS A 137 0.21 6.38 4.90
N ILE A 138 -0.65 6.82 5.83
CA ILE A 138 -2.09 6.80 5.66
C ILE A 138 -2.59 8.24 5.69
N LYS A 139 -3.31 8.63 4.63
CA LYS A 139 -4.00 9.91 4.55
C LYS A 139 -5.48 9.67 4.30
N TYR A 140 -6.30 10.61 4.73
CA TYR A 140 -7.72 10.56 4.44
C TYR A 140 -8.28 11.93 4.12
N SER A 141 -9.39 11.94 3.41
CA SER A 141 -10.26 13.09 3.24
C SER A 141 -11.73 12.68 3.36
N VAL A 142 -12.57 13.59 3.72
CA VAL A 142 -14.00 13.39 3.88
C VAL A 142 -14.74 14.20 2.83
N ARG A 143 -15.75 13.60 2.23
CA ARG A 143 -16.67 14.26 1.32
C ARG A 143 -18.09 13.93 1.75
N LYS A 144 -18.90 14.95 1.96
CA LYS A 144 -20.35 14.79 2.09
C LYS A 144 -21.00 14.86 0.72
N VAL A 145 -22.07 14.11 0.52
CA VAL A 145 -22.80 14.14 -0.74
C VAL A 145 -23.26 15.57 -1.04
N GLY A 146 -22.85 16.09 -2.20
CA GLY A 146 -23.15 17.48 -2.62
C GLY A 146 -22.14 18.54 -2.20
N GLU A 147 -21.13 18.20 -1.42
CA GLU A 147 -20.07 19.12 -0.98
C GLU A 147 -18.73 18.79 -1.65
N GLU A 148 -17.80 19.75 -1.61
CA GLU A 148 -16.43 19.53 -2.07
C GLU A 148 -15.68 18.58 -1.12
N THR A 149 -14.69 17.87 -1.66
CA THR A 149 -13.83 16.98 -0.88
C THR A 149 -12.95 17.80 0.05
N SER A 150 -12.91 17.44 1.33
CA SER A 150 -12.01 18.08 2.29
C SER A 150 -10.54 17.88 1.89
N ARG A 151 -9.65 18.73 2.43
CA ARG A 151 -8.21 18.56 2.27
C ARG A 151 -7.78 17.22 2.88
N MET A 152 -6.83 16.54 2.20
CA MET A 152 -6.21 15.32 2.73
C MET A 152 -5.50 15.61 4.06
N GLN A 153 -5.80 14.79 5.07
CA GLN A 153 -5.17 14.82 6.38
C GLN A 153 -4.33 13.56 6.56
N THR A 154 -3.15 13.70 7.14
CA THR A 154 -2.26 12.58 7.45
C THR A 154 -2.64 11.99 8.80
N LEU A 155 -2.92 10.70 8.84
CA LEU A 155 -3.20 9.92 10.03
C LEU A 155 -1.95 9.20 10.54
N VAL A 156 -1.22 8.55 9.63
CA VAL A 156 0.01 7.82 9.91
C VAL A 156 1.07 8.29 8.92
N ASP A 157 2.27 8.50 9.40
CA ASP A 157 3.45 8.79 8.60
C ASP A 157 4.68 8.26 9.34
N THR A 158 5.27 7.19 8.81
CA THR A 158 6.47 6.55 9.37
C THR A 158 7.72 6.86 8.53
N SER A 159 7.71 7.97 7.77
CA SER A 159 8.86 8.36 6.93
C SER A 159 10.13 8.68 7.73
N SER A 160 10.01 8.85 9.04
CA SER A 160 11.13 8.91 9.98
C SER A 160 11.12 7.66 10.86
N GLU A 161 12.25 6.97 10.96
CA GLU A 161 12.44 5.85 11.89
C GLU A 161 12.48 6.31 13.36
N ASP A 162 12.72 7.59 13.58
CA ASP A 162 12.71 8.20 14.89
C ASP A 162 11.28 8.56 15.32
N ILE A 163 10.75 7.80 16.28
CA ILE A 163 9.41 8.00 16.85
C ILE A 163 9.32 9.37 17.57
N SER A 164 10.44 9.92 18.01
CA SER A 164 10.52 11.25 18.63
C SER A 164 10.43 12.39 17.61
N ASN A 165 10.62 12.07 16.30
CA ASN A 165 10.58 13.07 15.24
C ASN A 165 9.15 13.63 15.09
N PRO A 166 8.98 14.98 15.13
CA PRO A 166 7.67 15.59 15.00
C PRO A 166 6.98 15.35 13.65
N LYS A 167 7.70 14.86 12.63
CA LYS A 167 7.13 14.45 11.34
C LYS A 167 6.46 13.08 11.40
N THR A 168 6.85 12.22 12.35
CA THR A 168 6.24 10.92 12.54
C THR A 168 4.86 11.09 13.16
N LYS A 169 3.82 10.64 12.49
CA LYS A 169 2.44 10.78 12.94
C LYS A 169 1.78 9.43 13.14
N PHE A 170 1.21 9.21 14.31
CA PHE A 170 0.41 8.05 14.68
C PHE A 170 -0.96 8.49 15.21
N THR A 171 -1.65 9.32 14.45
CA THR A 171 -2.86 10.01 14.93
C THR A 171 -4.05 9.06 15.15
N VAL A 172 -4.09 7.93 14.42
CA VAL A 172 -5.20 6.95 14.53
C VAL A 172 -4.95 5.93 15.62
N LEU A 173 -3.70 5.57 15.83
CA LEU A 173 -3.31 4.64 16.88
C LEU A 173 -3.16 5.43 18.16
N VAL A 174 -4.29 5.79 18.66
CA VAL A 174 -4.49 6.78 19.68
C VAL A 174 -3.84 6.37 21.01
N GLY A 175 -3.25 7.32 21.66
CA GLY A 175 -2.78 7.18 23.01
C GLY A 175 -1.45 6.45 23.12
N ASN A 176 -1.37 5.51 24.05
CA ASN A 176 -0.15 4.83 24.44
C ASN A 176 0.31 3.74 23.44
N ASP A 177 -0.42 3.53 22.35
CA ASP A 177 -0.22 2.43 21.40
C ASP A 177 0.92 2.68 20.38
N LYS A 178 1.71 3.74 20.57
CA LYS A 178 2.98 3.93 19.86
C LYS A 178 3.94 2.72 20.01
N GLU A 179 3.72 1.90 21.03
CA GLU A 179 4.50 0.68 21.27
C GLU A 179 4.19 -0.46 20.32
N LEU A 180 3.03 -0.46 19.65
CA LEU A 180 2.68 -1.47 18.65
C LEU A 180 3.50 -1.38 17.36
N TYR A 181 4.24 -0.28 17.18
CA TYR A 181 5.10 -0.05 16.01
C TYR A 181 6.61 -0.17 16.32
N LYS A 182 6.97 -0.72 17.47
CA LYS A 182 8.36 -1.02 17.80
C LYS A 182 8.79 -2.37 17.28
#